data_477a84aad32294305ea6b93beefae618
#
_entry.id   477a84aad32294305ea6b93beefae618
#
_cell.length_a   1.000
_cell.length_b   1.000
_cell.length_c   1.000
_cell.angle_alpha   90.00
_cell.angle_beta   90.00
_cell.angle_gamma   90.00
#
_symmetry.space_group_name_H-M   'P 1'
#
loop_
_entity.id
_entity.type
_entity.pdbx_description
1 polymer ?
#
loop_
_entity_poly.entity_id
_entity_poly.type
_entity_poly.pdbx_seq_one_letter_code
_entity_poly.pdbx_strand_id
1 'polypeptide(L)'
;SNNNAVTDAEEFEKLLFTADVVIFGGCDDESYIQERLTAGKPIFRYNERLYKEGQWKAVSPRGLLQKYKDHTRYRKAPVYFLCAGAYVPCDYHLIHAYPGKMLRFGYFPETRHYEAGQPFNHKEPGSILWAARMIDWKHPELVVKTASYLKEYLEENTFHITMIGGGELEEETHRLAEELGVTDVITFPGFQGPEEVRAAMEKSEIYLVTSDRKEGWGAVVNEAMN
;
A
#
# COMPACT_ATOMS: atom_id res chain seq x y z
N SER A 1 -2.63 -16.73 7.70
CA SER A 1 -3.51 -17.61 6.92
C SER A 1 -2.81 -18.27 5.71
N ASN A 2 -1.62 -18.84 5.93
CA ASN A 2 -0.86 -19.53 4.86
C ASN A 2 -1.08 -21.03 4.80
N ASN A 3 -2.08 -21.56 5.50
CA ASN A 3 -2.27 -23.02 5.58
C ASN A 3 -3.16 -23.62 4.47
N ASN A 4 -3.80 -22.81 3.63
CA ASN A 4 -4.60 -23.33 2.51
C ASN A 4 -3.78 -23.57 1.23
N ALA A 5 -2.55 -23.09 1.15
CA ALA A 5 -1.75 -23.15 -0.08
C ALA A 5 -1.28 -24.56 -0.48
N VAL A 6 -1.31 -25.52 0.44
CA VAL A 6 -0.77 -26.87 0.19
C VAL A 6 -1.88 -27.90 -0.10
N THR A 7 -3.10 -27.65 0.33
CA THR A 7 -4.24 -28.57 0.09
C THR A 7 -4.91 -28.36 -1.28
N ASP A 8 -4.61 -27.24 -1.98
CA ASP A 8 -5.29 -26.82 -3.20
C ASP A 8 -4.36 -26.75 -4.43
N ALA A 9 -3.20 -27.45 -4.41
CA ALA A 9 -2.26 -27.42 -5.54
C ALA A 9 -2.89 -27.91 -6.85
N GLU A 10 -3.70 -28.97 -6.78
CA GLU A 10 -4.41 -29.50 -7.96
C GLU A 10 -5.50 -28.52 -8.44
N GLU A 11 -6.21 -27.88 -7.53
CA GLU A 11 -7.21 -26.88 -7.87
C GLU A 11 -6.58 -25.63 -8.44
N PHE A 12 -5.46 -25.15 -7.86
CA PHE A 12 -4.68 -24.05 -8.39
C PHE A 12 -4.20 -24.34 -9.83
N GLU A 13 -3.58 -25.49 -10.06
CA GLU A 13 -3.12 -25.90 -11.38
C GLU A 13 -4.27 -25.97 -12.38
N LYS A 14 -5.39 -26.57 -11.98
CA LYS A 14 -6.60 -26.60 -12.78
C LYS A 14 -7.08 -25.19 -13.14
N LEU A 15 -7.19 -24.28 -12.18
CA LEU A 15 -7.61 -22.89 -12.40
C LEU A 15 -6.63 -22.12 -13.29
N LEU A 16 -5.32 -22.35 -13.13
CA LEU A 16 -4.31 -21.73 -13.98
C LEU A 16 -4.57 -21.98 -15.49
N PHE A 17 -5.08 -23.15 -15.83
CA PHE A 17 -5.34 -23.56 -17.22
C PHE A 17 -6.81 -23.45 -17.65
N THR A 18 -7.77 -23.49 -16.74
CA THR A 18 -9.20 -23.45 -17.10
C THR A 18 -9.82 -22.08 -17.01
N ALA A 19 -9.37 -21.21 -16.08
CA ALA A 19 -9.92 -19.87 -15.93
C ALA A 19 -9.74 -19.02 -17.21
N ASP A 20 -10.75 -18.24 -17.57
CA ASP A 20 -10.68 -17.34 -18.72
C ASP A 20 -9.64 -16.24 -18.48
N VAL A 21 -9.57 -15.70 -17.26
CA VAL A 21 -8.66 -14.64 -16.85
C VAL A 21 -7.90 -15.08 -15.60
N VAL A 22 -6.59 -14.82 -15.58
CA VAL A 22 -5.73 -14.96 -14.40
C VAL A 22 -4.97 -13.66 -14.18
N ILE A 23 -5.00 -13.17 -12.94
CA ILE A 23 -4.27 -11.99 -12.50
C ILE A 23 -3.12 -12.44 -11.61
N PHE A 24 -1.89 -12.12 -12.01
CA PHE A 24 -0.68 -12.34 -11.23
C PHE A 24 -0.30 -11.03 -10.50
N GLY A 25 -0.50 -11.00 -9.19
CA GLY A 25 -0.11 -9.90 -8.33
C GLY A 25 0.80 -10.39 -7.20
N GLY A 26 2.00 -9.78 -7.06
CA GLY A 26 2.96 -10.16 -6.02
C GLY A 26 3.49 -11.58 -6.11
N CYS A 27 3.43 -12.22 -7.28
CA CYS A 27 3.97 -13.54 -7.54
C CYS A 27 5.32 -13.40 -8.26
N ASP A 28 6.35 -13.94 -7.63
CA ASP A 28 7.72 -13.93 -8.17
C ASP A 28 8.03 -15.16 -9.04
N ASP A 29 7.15 -16.16 -9.06
CA ASP A 29 7.32 -17.36 -9.86
C ASP A 29 6.84 -17.14 -11.30
N GLU A 30 7.80 -16.87 -12.17
CA GLU A 30 7.59 -16.65 -13.59
C GLU A 30 7.21 -17.94 -14.36
N SER A 31 7.34 -19.14 -13.77
CA SER A 31 7.01 -20.42 -14.43
C SER A 31 5.52 -20.49 -14.78
N TYR A 32 4.64 -20.11 -13.88
CA TYR A 32 3.19 -20.07 -14.10
C TYR A 32 2.78 -19.19 -15.27
N ILE A 33 3.49 -18.08 -15.48
CA ILE A 33 3.27 -17.20 -16.62
C ILE A 33 3.63 -17.92 -17.92
N GLN A 34 4.79 -18.60 -17.95
CA GLN A 34 5.24 -19.34 -19.13
C GLN A 34 4.29 -20.50 -19.49
N GLU A 35 3.87 -21.26 -18.51
CA GLU A 35 2.96 -22.38 -18.68
C GLU A 35 1.63 -21.94 -19.28
N ARG A 36 1.04 -20.89 -18.74
CA ARG A 36 -0.22 -20.35 -19.24
C ARG A 36 -0.09 -19.75 -20.65
N LEU A 37 1.02 -19.06 -20.95
CA LEU A 37 1.29 -18.54 -22.30
C LEU A 37 1.49 -19.68 -23.31
N THR A 38 2.14 -20.77 -22.90
CA THR A 38 2.30 -21.98 -23.74
C THR A 38 0.94 -22.61 -24.05
N ALA A 39 0.00 -22.54 -23.11
CA ALA A 39 -1.38 -22.96 -23.33
C ALA A 39 -2.21 -21.96 -24.18
N GLY A 40 -1.59 -20.89 -24.68
CA GLY A 40 -2.23 -19.90 -25.56
C GLY A 40 -3.19 -18.94 -24.85
N LYS A 41 -3.14 -18.86 -23.53
CA LYS A 41 -4.08 -18.06 -22.72
C LYS A 41 -3.52 -16.70 -22.31
N PRO A 42 -4.34 -15.62 -22.28
CA PRO A 42 -3.90 -14.31 -21.86
C PRO A 42 -3.65 -14.27 -20.34
N ILE A 43 -2.82 -13.29 -19.94
CA ILE A 43 -2.43 -13.05 -18.56
C ILE A 43 -2.60 -11.57 -18.25
N PHE A 44 -3.05 -11.28 -17.05
CA PHE A 44 -2.96 -9.96 -16.44
C PHE A 44 -1.93 -9.98 -15.33
N ARG A 45 -0.98 -9.07 -15.38
CA ARG A 45 -0.04 -8.81 -14.27
C ARG A 45 -0.49 -7.55 -13.55
N TYR A 46 -0.37 -7.57 -12.24
CA TYR A 46 -0.72 -6.44 -11.40
C TYR A 46 0.49 -6.03 -10.56
N ASN A 47 0.90 -4.78 -10.64
CA ASN A 47 1.99 -4.28 -9.81
C ASN A 47 1.95 -2.75 -9.66
N GLU A 48 2.72 -2.26 -8.71
CA GLU A 48 3.01 -0.87 -8.45
C GLU A 48 4.23 -0.39 -9.25
N ARG A 49 4.74 0.81 -8.92
CA ARG A 49 5.92 1.40 -9.55
C ARG A 49 7.17 0.55 -9.36
N LEU A 50 7.98 0.44 -10.43
CA LEU A 50 9.30 -0.20 -10.41
C LEU A 50 10.37 0.69 -9.75
N TYR A 51 10.27 1.98 -9.97
CA TYR A 51 11.31 2.97 -9.65
C TYR A 51 10.83 3.94 -8.58
N LYS A 52 10.38 3.42 -7.42
CA LYS A 52 9.93 4.23 -6.28
C LYS A 52 11.02 5.18 -5.76
N GLU A 53 12.29 4.75 -5.79
CA GLU A 53 13.44 5.53 -5.32
C GLU A 53 14.08 6.42 -6.41
N GLY A 54 13.54 6.40 -7.61
CA GLY A 54 14.01 7.19 -8.74
C GLY A 54 14.38 6.38 -9.96
N GLN A 55 14.16 6.98 -11.12
CA GLN A 55 14.31 6.33 -12.43
C GLN A 55 15.77 6.10 -12.84
N TRP A 56 16.75 6.64 -12.11
CA TRP A 56 18.18 6.40 -12.38
C TRP A 56 18.56 4.90 -12.34
N LYS A 57 17.79 4.09 -11.59
CA LYS A 57 17.95 2.63 -11.57
C LYS A 57 17.59 1.97 -12.91
N ALA A 58 16.89 2.67 -13.80
CA ALA A 58 16.53 2.16 -15.12
C ALA A 58 17.75 1.97 -16.05
N VAL A 59 18.85 2.68 -15.79
CA VAL A 59 20.07 2.60 -16.62
C VAL A 59 21.11 1.58 -16.11
N SER A 60 20.86 0.94 -14.97
CA SER A 60 21.75 -0.11 -14.44
C SER A 60 21.70 -1.35 -15.33
N PRO A 61 22.86 -1.84 -15.88
CA PRO A 61 22.87 -3.02 -16.75
C PRO A 61 22.26 -4.28 -16.11
N ARG A 62 22.56 -4.51 -14.81
CA ARG A 62 21.95 -5.63 -14.05
C ARG A 62 20.44 -5.43 -13.88
N GLY A 63 20.04 -4.21 -13.54
CA GLY A 63 18.62 -3.87 -13.39
C GLY A 63 17.86 -4.04 -14.71
N LEU A 64 18.42 -3.60 -15.83
CA LEU A 64 17.83 -3.76 -17.16
C LEU A 64 17.70 -5.24 -17.55
N LEU A 65 18.72 -6.05 -17.28
CA LEU A 65 18.67 -7.49 -17.56
C LEU A 65 17.57 -8.18 -16.74
N GLN A 66 17.45 -7.83 -15.44
CA GLN A 66 16.37 -8.34 -14.59
C GLN A 66 15.00 -7.90 -15.13
N LYS A 67 14.83 -6.61 -15.44
CA LYS A 67 13.56 -6.11 -15.98
C LYS A 67 13.22 -6.69 -17.37
N TYR A 68 14.23 -7.01 -18.16
CA TYR A 68 14.00 -7.77 -19.40
C TYR A 68 13.41 -9.15 -19.10
N LYS A 69 14.01 -9.89 -18.17
CA LYS A 69 13.52 -11.22 -17.78
C LYS A 69 12.13 -11.19 -17.19
N ASP A 70 11.83 -10.21 -16.34
CA ASP A 70 10.55 -10.13 -15.61
C ASP A 70 9.43 -9.54 -16.46
N HIS A 71 9.74 -8.60 -17.38
CA HIS A 71 8.71 -7.80 -18.04
C HIS A 71 8.89 -7.66 -19.55
N THR A 72 10.06 -7.17 -20.01
CA THR A 72 10.21 -6.76 -21.41
C THR A 72 10.12 -7.92 -22.39
N ARG A 73 10.57 -9.11 -22.01
CA ARG A 73 10.46 -10.33 -22.85
C ARG A 73 9.02 -10.65 -23.25
N TYR A 74 8.04 -10.21 -22.44
CA TYR A 74 6.62 -10.44 -22.71
C TYR A 74 5.97 -9.37 -23.60
N ARG A 75 6.74 -8.41 -24.11
CA ARG A 75 6.17 -7.28 -24.87
C ARG A 75 5.30 -7.69 -26.06
N LYS A 76 5.58 -8.85 -26.70
CA LYS A 76 4.81 -9.38 -27.83
C LYS A 76 3.79 -10.44 -27.42
N ALA A 77 3.90 -10.99 -26.21
CA ALA A 77 2.99 -12.00 -25.69
C ALA A 77 1.64 -11.38 -25.26
N PRO A 78 0.57 -12.15 -25.11
CA PRO A 78 -0.73 -11.69 -24.62
C PRO A 78 -0.70 -11.49 -23.09
N VAL A 79 0.26 -10.67 -22.63
CA VAL A 79 0.40 -10.25 -21.23
C VAL A 79 -0.02 -8.79 -21.12
N TYR A 80 -1.09 -8.55 -20.37
CA TYR A 80 -1.62 -7.24 -20.08
C TYR A 80 -1.14 -6.81 -18.68
N PHE A 81 -1.07 -5.51 -18.46
CA PHE A 81 -0.54 -4.99 -17.21
C PHE A 81 -1.54 -4.05 -16.53
N LEU A 82 -1.94 -4.41 -15.32
CA LEU A 82 -2.82 -3.63 -14.46
C LEU A 82 -1.95 -2.71 -13.61
N CYS A 83 -1.99 -1.43 -13.92
CA CYS A 83 -1.13 -0.41 -13.31
C CYS A 83 -1.76 0.10 -12.01
N ALA A 84 -1.21 -0.29 -10.86
CA ALA A 84 -1.60 0.23 -9.56
C ALA A 84 -1.00 1.63 -9.34
N GLY A 85 -1.66 2.64 -9.90
CA GLY A 85 -1.28 4.04 -9.78
C GLY A 85 -0.98 4.74 -11.11
N ALA A 86 -1.16 6.06 -11.10
CA ALA A 86 -1.07 6.90 -12.30
C ALA A 86 0.33 6.94 -12.93
N TYR A 87 1.37 6.79 -12.13
CA TYR A 87 2.77 6.87 -12.58
C TYR A 87 3.39 5.53 -12.97
N VAL A 88 2.69 4.42 -12.74
CA VAL A 88 3.17 3.07 -13.07
C VAL A 88 3.48 2.91 -14.55
N PRO A 89 2.64 3.37 -15.49
CA PRO A 89 2.94 3.26 -16.92
C PRO A 89 4.24 3.93 -17.33
N CYS A 90 4.63 5.04 -16.67
CA CYS A 90 5.87 5.75 -16.97
C CYS A 90 7.10 4.87 -16.77
N ASP A 91 7.14 4.11 -15.65
CA ASP A 91 8.26 3.23 -15.34
C ASP A 91 8.37 2.07 -16.34
N TYR A 92 7.24 1.48 -16.74
CA TYR A 92 7.21 0.36 -17.70
C TYR A 92 7.47 0.81 -19.15
N HIS A 93 7.14 2.05 -19.50
CA HIS A 93 7.54 2.64 -20.78
C HIS A 93 9.06 2.80 -20.90
N LEU A 94 9.78 3.17 -19.81
CA LEU A 94 11.24 3.28 -19.83
C LEU A 94 11.94 1.98 -20.23
N ILE A 95 11.38 0.86 -19.88
CA ILE A 95 11.92 -0.47 -20.21
C ILE A 95 11.24 -1.10 -21.44
N HIS A 96 10.43 -0.34 -22.16
CA HIS A 96 9.68 -0.81 -23.34
C HIS A 96 8.82 -2.06 -23.08
N ALA A 97 8.28 -2.24 -21.87
CA ALA A 97 7.39 -3.33 -21.53
C ALA A 97 5.92 -3.00 -21.87
N TYR A 98 5.15 -4.01 -22.20
CA TYR A 98 3.68 -3.98 -22.40
C TYR A 98 3.12 -2.85 -23.30
N PRO A 99 3.70 -2.57 -24.50
CA PRO A 99 3.22 -1.49 -25.36
C PRO A 99 1.75 -1.70 -25.75
N GLY A 100 0.89 -0.70 -25.47
CA GLY A 100 -0.55 -0.77 -25.74
C GLY A 100 -1.36 -1.75 -24.89
N LYS A 101 -0.75 -2.32 -23.83
CA LYS A 101 -1.37 -3.33 -22.96
C LYS A 101 -1.38 -2.94 -21.48
N MET A 102 -1.12 -1.68 -21.16
CA MET A 102 -1.19 -1.15 -19.79
C MET A 102 -2.56 -0.55 -19.54
N LEU A 103 -3.22 -1.02 -18.49
CA LEU A 103 -4.57 -0.62 -18.08
C LEU A 103 -4.49 0.07 -16.72
N ARG A 104 -5.32 1.10 -16.52
CA ARG A 104 -5.47 1.74 -15.21
C ARG A 104 -6.14 0.76 -14.25
N PHE A 105 -5.58 0.67 -13.08
CA PHE A 105 -6.07 -0.21 -12.03
C PHE A 105 -5.74 0.39 -10.66
N GLY A 106 -6.23 -0.21 -9.57
CA GLY A 106 -6.00 0.25 -8.22
C GLY A 106 -6.25 -0.82 -7.18
N TYR A 107 -6.19 -0.44 -5.92
CA TYR A 107 -6.70 -1.23 -4.81
C TYR A 107 -8.19 -0.92 -4.61
N PHE A 108 -8.95 -1.93 -4.27
CA PHE A 108 -10.40 -1.86 -4.06
C PHE A 108 -10.68 -2.36 -2.63
N PRO A 109 -10.50 -1.50 -1.61
CA PRO A 109 -10.88 -1.86 -0.25
C PRO A 109 -12.38 -2.09 -0.18
N GLU A 110 -12.80 -2.84 0.84
CA GLU A 110 -14.21 -3.05 1.11
C GLU A 110 -14.91 -1.70 1.31
N THR A 111 -15.99 -1.49 0.57
CA THR A 111 -16.82 -0.29 0.71
C THR A 111 -17.81 -0.50 1.84
N ARG A 112 -17.79 0.37 2.84
CA ARG A 112 -18.79 0.42 3.89
C ARG A 112 -19.90 1.38 3.48
N HIS A 113 -21.13 0.99 3.76
CA HIS A 113 -22.31 1.81 3.47
C HIS A 113 -22.82 2.43 4.77
N TYR A 114 -22.95 3.74 4.76
CA TYR A 114 -23.44 4.52 5.89
C TYR A 114 -24.70 5.29 5.47
N GLU A 115 -25.58 5.55 6.42
CA GLU A 115 -26.65 6.52 6.19
C GLU A 115 -26.11 7.93 6.03
N ALA A 116 -26.81 8.77 5.29
CA ALA A 116 -26.37 10.14 5.01
C ALA A 116 -26.12 10.93 6.32
N GLY A 117 -24.89 11.43 6.47
CA GLY A 117 -24.45 12.18 7.65
C GLY A 117 -23.93 11.32 8.81
N GLN A 118 -24.15 10.02 8.82
CA GLN A 118 -23.74 9.13 9.92
C GLN A 118 -22.22 9.21 10.23
N PRO A 119 -21.30 9.18 9.25
CA PRO A 119 -19.86 9.26 9.53
C PRO A 119 -19.43 10.54 10.26
N PHE A 120 -20.13 11.66 9.98
CA PHE A 120 -19.80 12.95 10.59
C PHE A 120 -20.34 13.11 12.01
N ASN A 121 -21.41 12.42 12.36
CA ASN A 121 -22.05 12.52 13.68
C ASN A 121 -21.30 11.78 14.77
N HIS A 122 -20.35 10.91 14.42
CA HIS A 122 -19.59 10.08 15.35
C HIS A 122 -18.12 10.48 15.46
N LYS A 123 -17.71 11.57 14.80
CA LYS A 123 -16.33 12.06 14.89
C LYS A 123 -16.06 12.66 16.27
N GLU A 124 -14.94 12.27 16.83
CA GLU A 124 -14.43 12.84 18.08
C GLU A 124 -13.66 14.14 17.75
N PRO A 125 -14.13 15.33 18.19
CA PRO A 125 -13.47 16.58 17.85
C PRO A 125 -11.99 16.60 18.25
N GLY A 126 -11.13 17.10 17.35
CA GLY A 126 -9.69 17.16 17.55
C GLY A 126 -8.96 15.82 17.48
N SER A 127 -9.66 14.72 17.17
CA SER A 127 -9.03 13.41 17.04
C SER A 127 -8.29 13.27 15.71
N ILE A 128 -7.02 12.88 15.80
CA ILE A 128 -6.13 12.65 14.65
C ILE A 128 -5.66 11.20 14.70
N LEU A 129 -5.82 10.46 13.60
CA LEU A 129 -5.37 9.09 13.48
C LEU A 129 -4.20 8.99 12.49
N TRP A 130 -3.19 8.25 12.89
CA TRP A 130 -2.17 7.72 11.99
C TRP A 130 -2.13 6.19 12.17
N ALA A 131 -2.23 5.44 11.07
CA ALA A 131 -2.21 3.98 11.11
C ALA A 131 -1.32 3.44 9.99
N ALA A 132 -0.13 2.95 10.37
CA ALA A 132 0.84 2.38 9.44
C ALA A 132 1.91 1.58 10.20
N ARG A 133 2.78 0.87 9.47
CA ARG A 133 4.01 0.33 10.06
C ARG A 133 4.98 1.46 10.40
N MET A 134 5.61 1.40 11.55
CA MET A 134 6.65 2.35 11.96
C MET A 134 8.00 2.00 11.30
N ILE A 135 8.16 2.43 10.05
CA ILE A 135 9.31 2.17 9.19
C ILE A 135 9.73 3.42 8.45
N ASP A 136 10.96 3.46 7.93
CA ASP A 136 11.60 4.62 7.33
C ASP A 136 10.68 5.46 6.41
N TRP A 137 10.11 4.87 5.38
CA TRP A 137 9.33 5.64 4.41
C TRP A 137 7.89 6.00 4.82
N LYS A 138 7.48 5.59 6.02
CA LYS A 138 6.20 6.00 6.63
C LYS A 138 6.36 7.22 7.53
N HIS A 139 7.59 7.57 7.89
CA HIS A 139 7.95 8.76 8.67
C HIS A 139 7.14 8.95 9.94
N PRO A 140 7.10 7.97 10.88
CA PRO A 140 6.38 8.11 12.14
C PRO A 140 6.87 9.30 12.98
N GLU A 141 8.15 9.69 12.83
CA GLU A 141 8.75 10.84 13.52
C GLU A 141 8.10 12.18 13.13
N LEU A 142 7.53 12.28 11.91
CA LEU A 142 6.82 13.48 11.48
C LEU A 142 5.50 13.65 12.23
N VAL A 143 4.85 12.56 12.63
CA VAL A 143 3.63 12.60 13.43
C VAL A 143 3.93 13.17 14.81
N VAL A 144 5.00 12.69 15.46
CA VAL A 144 5.44 13.17 16.77
C VAL A 144 5.83 14.65 16.72
N LYS A 145 6.57 15.05 15.69
CA LYS A 145 6.90 16.47 15.46
C LYS A 145 5.65 17.32 15.22
N THR A 146 4.66 16.79 14.51
CA THR A 146 3.37 17.48 14.31
C THR A 146 2.66 17.69 15.63
N ALA A 147 2.65 16.69 16.52
CA ALA A 147 2.08 16.84 17.85
C ALA A 147 2.77 17.95 18.66
N SER A 148 4.12 18.00 18.63
CA SER A 148 4.87 19.07 19.29
C SER A 148 4.52 20.45 18.74
N TYR A 149 4.37 20.55 17.42
CA TYR A 149 3.97 21.80 16.77
C TYR A 149 2.55 22.21 17.14
N LEU A 150 1.58 21.28 17.12
CA LEU A 150 0.21 21.57 17.51
C LEU A 150 0.10 21.99 18.96
N LYS A 151 0.87 21.37 19.86
CA LYS A 151 0.91 21.72 21.30
C LYS A 151 1.44 23.14 21.56
N GLU A 152 2.28 23.66 20.66
CA GLU A 152 2.78 25.05 20.76
C GLU A 152 1.72 26.08 20.36
N TYR A 153 0.83 25.75 19.41
CA TYR A 153 -0.10 26.71 18.80
C TYR A 153 -1.55 26.55 19.22
N LEU A 154 -1.93 25.39 19.76
CA LEU A 154 -3.30 25.11 20.18
C LEU A 154 -3.45 25.14 21.71
N GLU A 155 -4.66 25.41 22.17
CA GLU A 155 -5.00 25.32 23.61
C GLU A 155 -4.91 23.86 24.09
N GLU A 156 -4.67 23.66 25.37
CA GLU A 156 -4.62 22.34 26.00
C GLU A 156 -5.92 21.55 25.76
N ASN A 157 -5.76 20.25 25.51
CA ASN A 157 -6.86 19.30 25.28
C ASN A 157 -7.72 19.56 24.03
N THR A 158 -7.23 20.33 23.04
CA THR A 158 -7.98 20.58 21.79
C THR A 158 -7.73 19.52 20.73
N PHE A 159 -6.69 18.70 20.87
CA PHE A 159 -6.38 17.61 19.95
C PHE A 159 -5.80 16.40 20.66
N HIS A 160 -5.91 15.25 20.02
CA HIS A 160 -5.26 14.00 20.42
C HIS A 160 -4.88 13.17 19.21
N ILE A 161 -3.67 12.62 19.18
CA ILE A 161 -3.17 11.77 18.09
C ILE A 161 -3.13 10.31 18.55
N THR A 162 -3.77 9.43 17.81
CA THR A 162 -3.63 7.97 17.97
C THR A 162 -2.73 7.42 16.88
N MET A 163 -1.60 6.81 17.27
CA MET A 163 -0.65 6.17 16.35
C MET A 163 -0.77 4.64 16.43
N ILE A 164 -1.48 4.04 15.47
CA ILE A 164 -1.69 2.58 15.39
C ILE A 164 -0.61 1.94 14.51
N GLY A 165 0.03 0.91 15.02
CA GLY A 165 1.01 0.11 14.32
C GLY A 165 2.26 -0.14 15.15
N GLY A 166 3.24 -0.78 14.53
CA GLY A 166 4.54 -1.07 15.12
C GLY A 166 5.58 -1.26 14.01
N GLY A 167 6.82 -1.47 14.37
CA GLY A 167 7.89 -1.70 13.41
C GLY A 167 9.27 -1.34 13.95
N GLU A 168 10.25 -1.32 13.06
CA GLU A 168 11.66 -1.09 13.42
C GLU A 168 11.95 0.27 14.06
N LEU A 169 11.08 1.28 13.81
CA LEU A 169 11.21 2.63 14.38
C LEU A 169 10.28 2.87 15.58
N GLU A 170 9.64 1.85 16.13
CA GLU A 170 8.68 2.00 17.23
C GLU A 170 9.35 2.57 18.48
N GLU A 171 10.45 1.98 18.96
CA GLU A 171 11.19 2.45 20.13
C GLU A 171 11.73 3.88 19.96
N GLU A 172 12.24 4.19 18.76
CA GLU A 172 12.75 5.53 18.44
C GLU A 172 11.62 6.56 18.43
N THR A 173 10.45 6.17 17.90
CA THR A 173 9.25 7.03 17.86
C THR A 173 8.75 7.36 19.27
N HIS A 174 8.69 6.36 20.15
CA HIS A 174 8.30 6.55 21.55
C HIS A 174 9.29 7.47 22.28
N ARG A 175 10.60 7.20 22.14
CA ARG A 175 11.63 8.06 22.72
C ARG A 175 11.52 9.50 22.25
N LEU A 176 11.29 9.74 20.97
CA LEU A 176 11.11 11.07 20.42
C LEU A 176 9.87 11.76 21.03
N ALA A 177 8.78 11.03 21.29
CA ALA A 177 7.60 11.58 21.94
C ALA A 177 7.88 12.01 23.39
N GLU A 178 8.69 11.26 24.12
CA GLU A 178 9.16 11.62 25.45
C GLU A 178 10.08 12.85 25.41
N GLU A 179 11.07 12.88 24.51
CA GLU A 179 12.01 13.99 24.33
C GLU A 179 11.30 15.31 23.99
N LEU A 180 10.25 15.26 23.15
CA LEU A 180 9.46 16.44 22.79
C LEU A 180 8.33 16.75 23.76
N GLY A 181 8.14 15.96 24.81
CA GLY A 181 7.13 16.18 25.84
C GLY A 181 5.69 16.15 25.34
N VAL A 182 5.38 15.21 24.40
CA VAL A 182 4.05 15.10 23.77
C VAL A 182 3.32 13.80 24.10
N THR A 183 3.79 13.04 25.06
CA THR A 183 3.19 11.76 25.48
C THR A 183 1.79 11.91 26.07
N ASP A 184 1.40 13.08 26.49
CA ASP A 184 0.07 13.43 27.00
C ASP A 184 -0.97 13.63 25.88
N VAL A 185 -0.52 13.92 24.66
CA VAL A 185 -1.39 14.14 23.48
C VAL A 185 -1.25 13.07 22.40
N ILE A 186 -0.39 12.06 22.62
CA ILE A 186 -0.23 10.90 21.70
C ILE A 186 -0.48 9.60 22.44
N THR A 187 -1.28 8.72 21.83
CA THR A 187 -1.47 7.34 22.29
C THR A 187 -0.91 6.36 21.28
N PHE A 188 -0.19 5.34 21.76
CA PHE A 188 0.38 4.25 20.97
C PHE A 188 -0.28 2.91 21.37
N PRO A 189 -1.39 2.51 20.73
CA PRO A 189 -2.06 1.26 21.09
C PRO A 189 -1.35 0.00 20.52
N GLY A 190 -0.22 0.20 19.81
CA GLY A 190 0.49 -0.88 19.14
C GLY A 190 -0.22 -1.39 17.89
N PHE A 191 0.08 -2.63 17.49
CA PHE A 191 -0.57 -3.25 16.34
C PHE A 191 -2.05 -3.56 16.65
N GLN A 192 -2.92 -3.20 15.72
CA GLN A 192 -4.36 -3.46 15.78
C GLN A 192 -4.80 -4.23 14.52
N GLY A 193 -5.88 -4.98 14.62
CA GLY A 193 -6.49 -5.66 13.49
C GLY A 193 -7.19 -4.70 12.53
N PRO A 194 -7.56 -5.18 11.32
CA PRO A 194 -8.20 -4.33 10.31
C PRO A 194 -9.51 -3.68 10.79
N GLU A 195 -10.32 -4.39 11.58
CA GLU A 195 -11.58 -3.88 12.09
C GLU A 195 -11.39 -2.78 13.13
N GLU A 196 -10.41 -2.93 14.01
CA GLU A 196 -10.06 -1.91 15.02
C GLU A 196 -9.51 -0.65 14.34
N VAL A 197 -8.68 -0.81 13.30
CA VAL A 197 -8.17 0.33 12.52
C VAL A 197 -9.32 1.07 11.81
N ARG A 198 -10.26 0.31 11.21
CA ARG A 198 -11.45 0.91 10.57
C ARG A 198 -12.34 1.65 11.57
N ALA A 199 -12.57 1.06 12.74
CA ALA A 199 -13.33 1.71 13.82
C ALA A 199 -12.65 3.00 14.30
N ALA A 200 -11.31 3.02 14.36
CA ALA A 200 -10.56 4.23 14.67
C ALA A 200 -10.68 5.30 13.56
N MET A 201 -10.65 4.90 12.28
CA MET A 201 -10.90 5.81 11.15
C MET A 201 -12.29 6.44 11.20
N GLU A 202 -13.32 5.67 11.56
CA GLU A 202 -14.69 6.16 11.69
C GLU A 202 -14.84 7.22 12.78
N LYS A 203 -14.10 7.11 13.87
CA LYS A 203 -14.13 8.05 14.99
C LYS A 203 -13.26 9.28 14.77
N SER A 204 -12.15 9.13 14.06
CA SER A 204 -11.19 10.21 13.90
C SER A 204 -11.66 11.29 12.95
N GLU A 205 -11.48 12.53 13.32
CA GLU A 205 -11.80 13.70 12.51
C GLU A 205 -10.80 13.88 11.37
N ILE A 206 -9.53 13.60 11.65
CA ILE A 206 -8.41 13.75 10.70
C ILE A 206 -7.66 12.41 10.58
N TYR A 207 -7.40 12.00 9.33
CA TYR A 207 -6.47 10.91 9.04
C TYR A 207 -5.16 11.49 8.51
N LEU A 208 -4.04 11.22 9.20
CA LEU A 208 -2.72 11.76 8.87
C LEU A 208 -1.91 10.73 8.07
N VAL A 209 -1.35 11.15 6.93
CA VAL A 209 -0.47 10.34 6.09
C VAL A 209 0.87 11.03 5.93
N THR A 210 1.94 10.39 6.38
CA THR A 210 3.30 10.93 6.36
C THR A 210 4.23 10.20 5.39
N SER A 211 3.72 9.20 4.68
CA SER A 211 4.52 8.39 3.75
C SER A 211 5.14 9.21 2.62
N ASP A 212 6.37 8.88 2.30
CA ASP A 212 7.07 9.46 1.16
C ASP A 212 6.73 8.76 -0.17
N ARG A 213 7.46 9.12 -1.25
CA ARG A 213 7.29 8.56 -2.60
C ARG A 213 7.61 7.06 -2.74
N LYS A 214 8.18 6.41 -1.71
CA LYS A 214 8.40 4.96 -1.67
C LYS A 214 7.09 4.22 -1.39
N GLU A 215 6.08 4.92 -0.89
CA GLU A 215 4.72 4.39 -0.84
C GLU A 215 4.24 4.03 -2.24
N GLY A 216 3.60 2.89 -2.38
CA GLY A 216 3.03 2.47 -3.65
C GLY A 216 1.69 3.15 -3.93
N TRP A 217 0.61 2.48 -3.57
CA TRP A 217 -0.74 2.99 -3.73
C TRP A 217 -1.23 3.80 -2.53
N GLY A 218 -0.84 3.38 -1.32
CA GLY A 218 -1.37 3.97 -0.10
C GLY A 218 -2.83 3.54 0.16
N ALA A 219 -3.11 2.24 0.13
CA ALA A 219 -4.46 1.69 0.28
C ALA A 219 -5.20 2.22 1.51
N VAL A 220 -4.48 2.49 2.57
CA VAL A 220 -5.02 3.05 3.81
C VAL A 220 -5.71 4.42 3.62
N VAL A 221 -5.30 5.20 2.61
CA VAL A 221 -5.98 6.47 2.26
C VAL A 221 -7.38 6.19 1.71
N ASN A 222 -7.50 5.18 0.83
CA ASN A 222 -8.80 4.76 0.33
C ASN A 222 -9.72 4.24 1.44
N GLU A 223 -9.14 3.53 2.41
CA GLU A 223 -9.87 3.03 3.57
C GLU A 223 -10.35 4.18 4.46
N ALA A 224 -9.51 5.17 4.71
CA ALA A 224 -9.86 6.34 5.52
C ALA A 224 -10.88 7.27 4.84
N MET A 225 -10.95 7.28 3.49
CA MET A 225 -11.92 8.07 2.71
C MET A 225 -13.25 7.34 2.49
N ASN A 226 -13.32 6.07 2.82
CA ASN A 226 -14.48 5.22 2.64
C ASN A 226 -15.23 5.02 3.97
#